data_54f210de339ce14fdb247a416109e8aa
#
_entry.id   54f210de339ce14fdb247a416109e8aa
#
_cell.length_a   1.000
_cell.length_b   1.000
_cell.length_c   1.000
_cell.angle_alpha   90.00
_cell.angle_beta   90.00
_cell.angle_gamma   90.00
#
_symmetry.space_group_name_H-M   'P 1'
#
loop_
_entity.id
_entity.type
_entity.pdbx_description
1 polymer ?
#
loop_
_entity_poly.entity_id
_entity_poly.type
_entity_poly.pdbx_seq_one_letter_code
_entity_poly.pdbx_strand_id
1 'polypeptide(L)'
;MTTRNPSLLVREPLRIPPDADTLEGFRRWSSSEAFPEKGRIDFLDGELEVELSPEDIYTHGGAKTALAAVLYDLVVRTGRGAVYVDCTRVVSVTAQLSVEPDVLAVLWESLETGRVREVPAASRKEGRFIEFEGAPDLVVEVLSDSSERKDRLRLPPLYASAGVPELWRVDVRGPEVDLGIHHLGPSGYVQAPVDAEGWCVSRFLGSSCRLLRRAVHGSRFVYELEVAP
;
A
#
# COMPACT_ATOMS: atom_id res chain seq x y z
N MET A 1 21.37 29.87 -35.10
CA MET A 1 21.04 28.88 -34.03
C MET A 1 19.83 29.39 -33.32
N THR A 2 18.67 28.81 -33.60
CA THR A 2 17.38 29.22 -33.00
C THR A 2 17.28 28.54 -31.65
N THR A 3 17.47 29.28 -30.57
CA THR A 3 17.20 28.81 -29.21
C THR A 3 15.70 28.53 -29.10
N ARG A 4 15.33 27.24 -29.07
CA ARG A 4 13.98 26.83 -28.68
C ARG A 4 13.83 27.16 -27.18
N ASN A 5 13.03 28.17 -26.89
CA ASN A 5 12.52 28.33 -25.53
C ASN A 5 11.70 27.05 -25.19
N PRO A 6 11.97 26.41 -24.06
CA PRO A 6 11.13 25.29 -23.64
C PRO A 6 9.72 25.84 -23.40
N SER A 7 8.74 25.29 -24.13
CA SER A 7 7.34 25.58 -23.86
C SER A 7 7.01 25.08 -22.47
N LEU A 8 6.71 25.98 -21.55
CA LEU A 8 6.18 25.64 -20.24
C LEU A 8 4.73 25.19 -20.44
N LEU A 9 4.48 23.88 -20.47
CA LEU A 9 3.14 23.34 -20.38
C LEU A 9 2.73 23.43 -18.90
N VAL A 10 2.01 24.49 -18.56
CA VAL A 10 1.29 24.56 -17.27
C VAL A 10 0.15 23.55 -17.37
N ARG A 11 0.31 22.38 -16.77
CA ARG A 11 -0.78 21.44 -16.57
C ARG A 11 -1.79 22.07 -15.61
N GLU A 12 -3.05 21.68 -15.73
CA GLU A 12 -4.12 22.22 -14.90
C GLU A 12 -3.74 22.16 -13.41
N PRO A 13 -3.98 23.21 -12.63
CA PRO A 13 -3.70 23.24 -11.22
C PRO A 13 -4.54 22.15 -10.52
N LEU A 14 -3.97 21.46 -9.55
CA LEU A 14 -4.70 20.55 -8.68
C LEU A 14 -5.83 21.33 -8.00
N ARG A 15 -7.08 20.96 -8.28
CA ARG A 15 -8.27 21.55 -7.69
C ARG A 15 -8.89 20.57 -6.71
N ILE A 16 -8.73 20.85 -5.43
CA ILE A 16 -9.34 20.06 -4.36
C ILE A 16 -10.72 20.65 -4.05
N PRO A 17 -11.79 19.85 -4.17
CA PRO A 17 -13.14 20.32 -3.80
C PRO A 17 -13.21 20.65 -2.30
N PRO A 18 -14.01 21.67 -1.90
CA PRO A 18 -14.11 22.09 -0.50
C PRO A 18 -14.59 20.99 0.45
N ASP A 19 -15.38 20.04 -0.04
CA ASP A 19 -15.92 18.92 0.73
C ASP A 19 -15.02 17.68 0.77
N ALA A 20 -13.85 17.74 0.11
CA ALA A 20 -12.87 16.65 0.16
C ALA A 20 -12.18 16.53 1.54
N ASP A 21 -12.45 17.42 2.48
CA ASP A 21 -12.09 17.32 3.90
C ASP A 21 -12.95 16.29 4.67
N THR A 22 -13.97 15.70 4.03
CA THR A 22 -14.74 14.58 4.55
C THR A 22 -14.45 13.31 3.73
N LEU A 23 -14.53 12.12 4.36
CA LEU A 23 -14.31 10.87 3.64
C LEU A 23 -15.30 10.70 2.47
N GLU A 24 -16.56 11.08 2.65
CA GLU A 24 -17.55 10.98 1.59
C GLU A 24 -17.25 11.93 0.42
N GLY A 25 -16.88 13.18 0.71
CA GLY A 25 -16.50 14.15 -0.30
C GLY A 25 -15.22 13.74 -1.03
N PHE A 26 -14.22 13.24 -0.30
CA PHE A 26 -13.00 12.70 -0.89
C PHE A 26 -13.30 11.52 -1.83
N ARG A 27 -14.13 10.55 -1.43
CA ARG A 27 -14.53 9.42 -2.27
C ARG A 27 -15.25 9.86 -3.54
N ARG A 28 -16.14 10.86 -3.45
CA ARG A 28 -16.78 11.42 -4.65
C ARG A 28 -15.75 12.01 -5.60
N TRP A 29 -14.81 12.77 -5.07
CA TRP A 29 -13.77 13.39 -5.86
C TRP A 29 -12.81 12.36 -6.44
N SER A 30 -12.30 11.41 -5.63
CA SER A 30 -11.35 10.37 -6.08
C SER A 30 -11.91 9.45 -7.16
N SER A 31 -13.24 9.34 -7.27
CA SER A 31 -13.92 8.55 -8.30
C SER A 31 -14.33 9.38 -9.52
N SER A 32 -14.05 10.69 -9.55
CA SER A 32 -14.43 11.60 -10.62
C SER A 32 -13.32 11.80 -11.64
N GLU A 33 -13.67 12.29 -12.84
CA GLU A 33 -12.70 12.67 -13.88
C GLU A 33 -11.83 13.88 -13.47
N ALA A 34 -12.20 14.61 -12.41
CA ALA A 34 -11.43 15.71 -11.88
C ALA A 34 -10.31 15.28 -10.92
N PHE A 35 -10.25 14.00 -10.57
CA PHE A 35 -9.15 13.48 -9.76
C PHE A 35 -7.88 13.37 -10.60
N PRO A 36 -6.70 13.77 -10.09
CA PRO A 36 -5.47 13.76 -10.88
C PRO A 36 -5.04 12.33 -11.21
N GLU A 37 -4.61 12.12 -12.45
CA GLU A 37 -4.07 10.84 -12.91
C GLU A 37 -2.67 10.52 -12.35
N LYS A 38 -2.00 11.51 -11.77
CA LYS A 38 -0.62 11.39 -11.27
C LYS A 38 -0.49 11.89 -9.85
N GLY A 39 0.35 11.20 -9.10
CA GLY A 39 0.54 11.44 -7.68
C GLY A 39 -0.41 10.58 -6.85
N ARG A 40 -0.07 10.43 -5.59
CA ARG A 40 -0.90 9.74 -4.59
C ARG A 40 -1.59 10.79 -3.73
N ILE A 41 -2.88 10.67 -3.57
CA ILE A 41 -3.65 11.51 -2.65
C ILE A 41 -4.45 10.59 -1.75
N ASP A 42 -4.14 10.66 -0.47
CA ASP A 42 -4.75 9.85 0.58
C ASP A 42 -5.60 10.73 1.49
N PHE A 43 -6.67 10.16 2.04
CA PHE A 43 -7.49 10.77 3.09
C PHE A 43 -7.26 10.02 4.40
N LEU A 44 -6.77 10.74 5.41
CA LEU A 44 -6.37 10.20 6.71
C LEU A 44 -7.04 10.99 7.83
N ASP A 45 -8.16 10.51 8.34
CA ASP A 45 -8.86 11.10 9.49
C ASP A 45 -9.07 12.62 9.37
N GLY A 46 -9.71 13.04 8.28
CA GLY A 46 -10.03 14.45 8.01
C GLY A 46 -8.92 15.27 7.35
N GLU A 47 -7.76 14.66 7.07
CA GLU A 47 -6.65 15.33 6.40
C GLU A 47 -6.34 14.70 5.05
N LEU A 48 -6.00 15.54 4.07
CA LEU A 48 -5.49 15.10 2.77
C LEU A 48 -3.97 15.07 2.80
N GLU A 49 -3.40 13.94 2.42
CA GLU A 49 -1.97 13.80 2.20
C GLU A 49 -1.69 13.65 0.71
N VAL A 50 -0.87 14.55 0.15
CA VAL A 50 -0.55 14.59 -1.27
C VAL A 50 0.92 14.27 -1.46
N GLU A 51 1.21 13.18 -2.15
CA GLU A 51 2.56 12.76 -2.49
C GLU A 51 2.79 12.83 -3.99
N LEU A 52 3.75 13.67 -4.37
CA LEU A 52 4.14 13.90 -5.77
C LEU A 52 5.60 13.51 -6.03
N SER A 53 6.30 13.01 -5.02
CA SER A 53 7.71 12.62 -5.12
C SER A 53 7.88 11.38 -5.99
N PRO A 54 8.92 11.32 -6.84
CA PRO A 54 9.24 10.09 -7.54
C PRO A 54 9.74 9.04 -6.54
N GLU A 55 9.35 7.78 -6.75
CA GLU A 55 9.85 6.66 -5.97
C GLU A 55 11.30 6.33 -6.34
N ASP A 56 12.11 5.94 -5.33
CA ASP A 56 13.44 5.40 -5.59
C ASP A 56 13.34 3.99 -6.19
N ILE A 57 14.03 3.77 -7.30
CA ILE A 57 13.93 2.52 -8.08
C ILE A 57 14.48 1.30 -7.36
N TYR A 58 15.47 1.48 -6.48
CA TYR A 58 16.09 0.36 -5.76
C TYR A 58 15.44 0.12 -4.41
N THR A 59 15.31 1.16 -3.59
CA THR A 59 14.84 1.00 -2.21
C THR A 59 13.32 0.85 -2.13
N HIS A 60 12.56 1.51 -3.00
CA HIS A 60 11.10 1.41 -2.97
C HIS A 60 10.60 0.43 -4.04
N GLY A 61 10.80 0.75 -5.32
CA GLY A 61 10.30 -0.06 -6.43
C GLY A 61 10.86 -1.49 -6.44
N GLY A 62 12.16 -1.67 -6.12
CA GLY A 62 12.79 -2.98 -6.05
C GLY A 62 12.24 -3.86 -4.93
N ALA A 63 12.08 -3.32 -3.72
CA ALA A 63 11.53 -4.04 -2.57
C ALA A 63 10.05 -4.40 -2.82
N LYS A 64 9.24 -3.44 -3.26
CA LYS A 64 7.83 -3.66 -3.61
C LYS A 64 7.65 -4.77 -4.63
N THR A 65 8.46 -4.78 -5.69
CA THR A 65 8.43 -5.82 -6.73
C THR A 65 8.73 -7.21 -6.16
N ALA A 66 9.76 -7.34 -5.32
CA ALA A 66 10.13 -8.61 -4.71
C ALA A 66 9.04 -9.17 -3.79
N LEU A 67 8.44 -8.30 -2.97
CA LEU A 67 7.33 -8.66 -2.09
C LEU A 67 6.10 -9.09 -2.88
N ALA A 68 5.69 -8.28 -3.87
CA ALA A 68 4.53 -8.57 -4.69
C ALA A 68 4.67 -9.89 -5.47
N ALA A 69 5.85 -10.20 -6.00
CA ALA A 69 6.09 -11.43 -6.75
C ALA A 69 5.87 -12.68 -5.90
N VAL A 70 6.43 -12.71 -4.68
CA VAL A 70 6.27 -13.88 -3.79
C VAL A 70 4.83 -13.96 -3.26
N LEU A 71 4.23 -12.84 -2.86
CA LEU A 71 2.84 -12.81 -2.43
C LEU A 71 1.90 -13.28 -3.55
N TYR A 72 2.17 -12.90 -4.80
CA TYR A 72 1.40 -13.37 -5.95
C TYR A 72 1.48 -14.90 -6.07
N ASP A 73 2.67 -15.48 -5.95
CA ASP A 73 2.84 -16.93 -6.02
C ASP A 73 2.10 -17.66 -4.89
N LEU A 74 2.15 -17.11 -3.67
CA LEU A 74 1.58 -17.75 -2.49
C LEU A 74 0.06 -17.53 -2.33
N VAL A 75 -0.49 -16.52 -2.96
CA VAL A 75 -1.92 -16.18 -2.83
C VAL A 75 -2.69 -16.48 -4.11
N VAL A 76 -2.21 -15.96 -5.25
CA VAL A 76 -2.94 -16.05 -6.51
C VAL A 76 -2.80 -17.43 -7.13
N ARG A 77 -1.57 -17.95 -7.24
CA ARG A 77 -1.34 -19.28 -7.83
C ARG A 77 -1.89 -20.44 -7.00
N THR A 78 -2.06 -20.21 -5.70
CA THR A 78 -2.72 -21.20 -4.81
C THR A 78 -4.24 -21.05 -4.78
N GLY A 79 -4.79 -20.07 -5.50
CA GLY A 79 -6.24 -19.85 -5.58
C GLY A 79 -6.88 -19.26 -4.32
N ARG A 80 -6.08 -18.72 -3.37
CA ARG A 80 -6.58 -18.20 -2.10
C ARG A 80 -7.22 -16.82 -2.19
N GLY A 81 -6.78 -16.00 -3.16
CA GLY A 81 -7.19 -14.59 -3.24
C GLY A 81 -6.49 -13.85 -4.37
N ALA A 82 -6.40 -12.55 -4.24
CA ALA A 82 -5.72 -11.66 -5.15
C ALA A 82 -4.71 -10.75 -4.43
N VAL A 83 -3.68 -10.32 -5.16
CA VAL A 83 -2.65 -9.38 -4.71
C VAL A 83 -2.67 -8.17 -5.65
N TYR A 84 -2.65 -6.99 -5.08
CA TYR A 84 -2.67 -5.73 -5.81
C TYR A 84 -1.48 -4.88 -5.40
N VAL A 85 -1.00 -4.06 -6.32
CA VAL A 85 0.08 -3.10 -6.11
C VAL A 85 -0.36 -1.75 -6.60
N ASP A 86 0.08 -0.70 -5.96
CA ASP A 86 -0.17 0.70 -6.33
C ASP A 86 -1.61 1.00 -6.80
N CYS A 87 -2.00 2.24 -6.81
CA CYS A 87 -3.27 2.71 -7.38
C CYS A 87 -4.52 1.84 -7.03
N THR A 88 -4.42 0.98 -6.01
CA THR A 88 -5.53 0.17 -5.53
C THR A 88 -6.02 0.75 -4.21
N ARG A 89 -7.15 1.43 -4.26
CA ARG A 89 -7.67 2.18 -3.12
C ARG A 89 -8.36 1.28 -2.12
N VAL A 90 -8.01 1.48 -0.85
CA VAL A 90 -8.67 0.86 0.31
C VAL A 90 -9.39 1.94 1.10
N VAL A 91 -10.65 1.70 1.44
CA VAL A 91 -11.49 2.63 2.18
C VAL A 91 -12.01 1.96 3.44
N SER A 92 -11.91 2.67 4.57
CA SER A 92 -12.58 2.28 5.81
C SER A 92 -13.39 3.46 6.36
N VAL A 93 -14.71 3.28 6.37
CA VAL A 93 -15.61 4.28 6.95
C VAL A 93 -15.38 4.41 8.46
N THR A 94 -15.15 3.31 9.15
CA THR A 94 -14.90 3.29 10.59
C THR A 94 -13.61 4.01 10.97
N ALA A 95 -12.55 3.82 10.18
CA ALA A 95 -11.25 4.44 10.42
C ALA A 95 -11.10 5.82 9.77
N GLN A 96 -12.13 6.33 9.07
CA GLN A 96 -12.05 7.56 8.29
C GLN A 96 -10.81 7.58 7.39
N LEU A 97 -10.64 6.50 6.61
CA LEU A 97 -9.44 6.19 5.84
C LEU A 97 -9.79 5.96 4.37
N SER A 98 -9.01 6.56 3.46
CA SER A 98 -8.99 6.20 2.04
C SER A 98 -7.57 6.35 1.50
N VAL A 99 -6.90 5.23 1.26
CA VAL A 99 -5.46 5.16 0.93
C VAL A 99 -5.17 4.19 -0.19
N GLU A 100 -4.00 4.30 -0.78
CA GLU A 100 -3.45 3.36 -1.76
C GLU A 100 -2.18 2.70 -1.19
N PRO A 101 -2.28 1.51 -0.57
CA PRO A 101 -1.13 0.78 -0.05
C PRO A 101 -0.16 0.39 -1.17
N ASP A 102 1.13 0.24 -0.85
CA ASP A 102 2.13 -0.21 -1.82
C ASP A 102 1.85 -1.63 -2.32
N VAL A 103 1.48 -2.54 -1.41
CA VAL A 103 0.97 -3.89 -1.75
C VAL A 103 -0.17 -4.25 -0.81
N LEU A 104 -1.20 -4.88 -1.32
CA LEU A 104 -2.25 -5.47 -0.49
C LEU A 104 -2.67 -6.84 -1.01
N ALA A 105 -3.19 -7.66 -0.11
CA ALA A 105 -3.81 -8.93 -0.48
C ALA A 105 -5.23 -9.02 0.09
N VAL A 106 -6.13 -9.57 -0.74
CA VAL A 106 -7.53 -9.84 -0.37
C VAL A 106 -7.80 -11.32 -0.65
N LEU A 107 -8.19 -12.06 0.37
CA LEU A 107 -8.61 -13.46 0.24
C LEU A 107 -10.06 -13.53 -0.24
N TRP A 108 -10.39 -14.57 -1.01
CA TRP A 108 -11.76 -14.77 -1.49
C TRP A 108 -12.76 -14.88 -0.35
N GLU A 109 -12.39 -15.54 0.75
CA GLU A 109 -13.21 -15.63 1.97
C GLU A 109 -13.59 -14.25 2.53
N SER A 110 -12.70 -13.27 2.42
CA SER A 110 -12.96 -11.91 2.91
C SER A 110 -13.97 -11.16 2.07
N LEU A 111 -14.02 -11.45 0.77
CA LEU A 111 -15.06 -10.95 -0.13
C LEU A 111 -16.38 -11.70 0.09
N GLU A 112 -16.34 -13.02 0.21
CA GLU A 112 -17.52 -13.87 0.42
C GLU A 112 -18.23 -13.56 1.75
N THR A 113 -17.47 -13.28 2.82
CA THR A 113 -18.01 -12.90 4.13
C THR A 113 -18.43 -11.44 4.21
N GLY A 114 -18.08 -10.61 3.23
CA GLY A 114 -18.36 -9.18 3.21
C GLY A 114 -17.47 -8.35 4.13
N ARG A 115 -16.39 -8.92 4.65
CA ARG A 115 -15.36 -8.18 5.40
C ARG A 115 -14.65 -7.15 4.52
N VAL A 116 -14.50 -7.48 3.24
CA VAL A 116 -14.07 -6.59 2.17
C VAL A 116 -15.14 -6.58 1.09
N ARG A 117 -15.45 -5.41 0.55
CA ARG A 117 -16.40 -5.23 -0.55
C ARG A 117 -15.74 -4.50 -1.70
N GLU A 118 -16.00 -4.94 -2.90
CA GLU A 118 -15.64 -4.24 -4.12
C GLU A 118 -16.65 -3.12 -4.40
N VAL A 119 -16.18 -1.89 -4.62
CA VAL A 119 -17.04 -0.74 -4.90
C VAL A 119 -17.02 -0.44 -6.39
N PRO A 120 -18.20 -0.46 -7.05
CA PRO A 120 -18.28 -0.23 -8.49
C PRO A 120 -17.82 1.16 -8.89
N ALA A 121 -17.21 1.29 -10.06
CA ALA A 121 -16.90 2.58 -10.68
C ALA A 121 -18.18 3.39 -10.94
N ALA A 122 -18.10 4.71 -10.82
CA ALA A 122 -19.22 5.62 -11.11
C ALA A 122 -19.81 5.43 -12.51
N SER A 123 -19.01 4.98 -13.47
CA SER A 123 -19.45 4.63 -14.83
C SER A 123 -20.45 3.49 -14.91
N ARG A 124 -20.65 2.74 -13.79
CA ARG A 124 -21.52 1.56 -13.69
C ARG A 124 -21.31 0.51 -14.81
N LYS A 125 -20.13 0.49 -15.43
CA LYS A 125 -19.77 -0.58 -16.36
C LYS A 125 -19.61 -1.86 -15.57
N GLU A 126 -20.29 -2.91 -16.00
CA GLU A 126 -20.24 -4.22 -15.37
C GLU A 126 -18.79 -4.71 -15.21
N GLY A 127 -18.46 -5.24 -14.03
CA GLY A 127 -17.14 -5.77 -13.71
C GLY A 127 -16.04 -4.72 -13.49
N ARG A 128 -16.37 -3.42 -13.36
CA ARG A 128 -15.40 -2.37 -13.02
C ARG A 128 -15.59 -1.89 -11.60
N PHE A 129 -14.54 -2.10 -10.81
CA PHE A 129 -14.45 -1.67 -9.42
C PHE A 129 -13.27 -0.70 -9.28
N ILE A 130 -13.34 0.24 -8.32
CA ILE A 130 -12.37 1.31 -8.14
C ILE A 130 -11.74 1.36 -6.75
N GLU A 131 -12.35 0.69 -5.79
CA GLU A 131 -11.84 0.63 -4.42
C GLU A 131 -12.33 -0.63 -3.71
N PHE A 132 -11.58 -1.04 -2.70
CA PHE A 132 -12.02 -2.00 -1.69
C PHE A 132 -12.49 -1.25 -0.45
N GLU A 133 -13.71 -1.51 -0.02
CA GLU A 133 -14.23 -1.00 1.26
C GLU A 133 -14.19 -2.11 2.30
N GLY A 134 -13.50 -1.85 3.42
CA GLY A 134 -13.30 -2.81 4.51
C GLY A 134 -11.83 -3.04 4.83
N ALA A 135 -11.52 -4.19 5.42
CA ALA A 135 -10.17 -4.56 5.87
C ALA A 135 -9.55 -5.63 4.97
N PRO A 136 -8.57 -5.30 4.11
CA PRO A 136 -7.76 -6.30 3.41
C PRO A 136 -7.10 -7.28 4.39
N ASP A 137 -6.73 -8.46 3.92
CA ASP A 137 -6.10 -9.49 4.76
C ASP A 137 -4.65 -9.16 5.11
N LEU A 138 -3.98 -8.47 4.20
CA LEU A 138 -2.61 -7.99 4.35
C LEU A 138 -2.49 -6.61 3.71
N VAL A 139 -1.79 -5.72 4.39
CA VAL A 139 -1.28 -4.46 3.84
C VAL A 139 0.23 -4.42 4.02
N VAL A 140 0.94 -3.95 3.00
CA VAL A 140 2.40 -3.74 3.02
C VAL A 140 2.67 -2.29 2.64
N GLU A 141 3.46 -1.61 3.47
CA GLU A 141 3.99 -0.27 3.21
C GLU A 141 5.52 -0.33 3.14
N VAL A 142 6.08 0.15 2.04
CA VAL A 142 7.52 0.27 1.84
C VAL A 142 7.91 1.72 2.08
N LEU A 143 8.67 1.97 3.12
CA LEU A 143 9.01 3.32 3.55
C LEU A 143 9.86 4.06 2.50
N SER A 144 9.47 5.29 2.22
CA SER A 144 10.25 6.28 1.49
C SER A 144 10.65 7.44 2.41
N ASP A 145 11.56 8.29 1.97
CA ASP A 145 11.95 9.48 2.76
C ASP A 145 10.78 10.46 2.88
N SER A 146 9.91 10.53 1.87
CA SER A 146 8.74 11.42 1.87
C SER A 146 7.58 10.86 2.69
N SER A 147 7.42 9.54 2.79
CA SER A 147 6.28 8.89 3.45
C SER A 147 6.55 8.44 4.89
N GLU A 148 7.80 8.51 5.39
CA GLU A 148 8.21 7.93 6.67
C GLU A 148 7.26 8.27 7.83
N ARG A 149 6.89 9.54 7.98
CA ARG A 149 5.97 9.96 9.06
C ARG A 149 4.58 9.34 8.90
N LYS A 150 4.07 9.30 7.66
CA LYS A 150 2.78 8.69 7.33
C LYS A 150 2.79 7.21 7.69
N ASP A 151 3.76 6.46 7.16
CA ASP A 151 3.81 5.01 7.25
C ASP A 151 4.17 4.49 8.65
N ARG A 152 4.95 5.28 9.42
CA ARG A 152 5.32 4.88 10.79
C ARG A 152 4.31 5.31 11.85
N LEU A 153 3.66 6.46 11.70
CA LEU A 153 2.89 7.07 12.79
C LEU A 153 1.41 7.23 12.49
N ARG A 154 1.03 7.51 11.24
CA ARG A 154 -0.37 7.81 10.90
C ARG A 154 -1.15 6.60 10.41
N LEU A 155 -0.59 5.81 9.50
CA LEU A 155 -1.28 4.66 8.92
C LEU A 155 -1.50 3.50 9.90
N PRO A 156 -0.55 3.09 10.77
CA PRO A 156 -0.77 1.93 11.62
C PRO A 156 -2.00 2.02 12.52
N PRO A 157 -2.26 3.12 13.26
CA PRO A 157 -3.49 3.22 14.06
C PRO A 157 -4.77 3.22 13.20
N LEU A 158 -4.73 3.79 11.99
CA LEU A 158 -5.87 3.80 11.08
C LEU A 158 -6.14 2.42 10.49
N TYR A 159 -5.10 1.68 10.06
CA TYR A 159 -5.24 0.29 9.64
C TYR A 159 -5.73 -0.62 10.76
N ALA A 160 -5.26 -0.40 11.99
CA ALA A 160 -5.77 -1.14 13.16
C ALA A 160 -7.26 -0.85 13.41
N SER A 161 -7.67 0.42 13.33
CA SER A 161 -9.08 0.83 13.45
C SER A 161 -9.94 0.30 12.31
N ALA A 162 -9.39 0.18 11.10
CA ALA A 162 -10.04 -0.44 9.95
C ALA A 162 -10.19 -1.96 10.12
N GLY A 163 -9.42 -2.58 11.01
CA GLY A 163 -9.46 -4.02 11.27
C GLY A 163 -8.55 -4.85 10.34
N VAL A 164 -7.53 -4.25 9.72
CA VAL A 164 -6.55 -4.97 8.89
C VAL A 164 -5.77 -5.96 9.76
N PRO A 165 -5.85 -7.29 9.51
CA PRO A 165 -5.31 -8.30 10.43
C PRO A 165 -3.79 -8.28 10.53
N GLU A 166 -3.10 -7.98 9.41
CA GLU A 166 -1.64 -7.96 9.34
C GLU A 166 -1.13 -6.79 8.52
N LEU A 167 -0.17 -6.06 9.07
CA LEU A 167 0.52 -4.94 8.44
C LEU A 167 2.02 -5.24 8.37
N TRP A 168 2.60 -5.19 7.19
CA TRP A 168 4.04 -5.22 7.00
C TRP A 168 4.55 -3.81 6.75
N ARG A 169 5.58 -3.41 7.50
CA ARG A 169 6.35 -2.21 7.24
C ARG A 169 7.75 -2.60 6.84
N VAL A 170 8.19 -2.10 5.71
CA VAL A 170 9.48 -2.45 5.11
C VAL A 170 10.33 -1.20 4.99
N ASP A 171 11.46 -1.16 5.70
CA ASP A 171 12.44 -0.09 5.55
C ASP A 171 13.76 -0.66 5.03
N VAL A 172 14.10 -0.27 3.82
CA VAL A 172 15.30 -0.73 3.12
C VAL A 172 16.18 0.42 2.65
N ARG A 173 15.95 1.63 3.15
CA ARG A 173 16.69 2.84 2.83
C ARG A 173 18.10 2.81 3.41
N GLY A 174 18.26 2.20 4.57
CA GLY A 174 19.54 2.05 5.26
C GLY A 174 20.39 0.89 4.73
N PRO A 175 21.55 0.64 5.38
CA PRO A 175 22.41 -0.49 5.04
C PRO A 175 21.77 -1.84 5.34
N GLU A 176 20.90 -1.88 6.32
CA GLU A 176 20.18 -3.08 6.75
C GLU A 176 18.75 -3.10 6.19
N VAL A 177 18.18 -4.29 6.14
CA VAL A 177 16.80 -4.52 5.75
C VAL A 177 15.97 -4.69 7.01
N ASP A 178 14.94 -3.87 7.18
CA ASP A 178 13.99 -3.97 8.27
C ASP A 178 12.62 -4.39 7.71
N LEU A 179 12.23 -5.65 8.00
CA LEU A 179 10.90 -6.18 7.74
C LEU A 179 10.15 -6.29 9.07
N GLY A 180 9.32 -5.32 9.38
CA GLY A 180 8.46 -5.33 10.56
C GLY A 180 7.08 -5.90 10.24
N ILE A 181 6.78 -7.12 10.70
CA ILE A 181 5.44 -7.72 10.62
C ILE A 181 4.66 -7.39 11.88
N HIS A 182 3.46 -6.85 11.70
CA HIS A 182 2.61 -6.41 12.79
C HIS A 182 1.26 -7.11 12.71
N HIS A 183 0.88 -7.77 13.80
CA HIS A 183 -0.40 -8.45 13.92
C HIS A 183 -1.40 -7.59 14.70
N LEU A 184 -2.62 -7.51 14.22
CA LEU A 184 -3.69 -6.82 14.94
C LEU A 184 -4.01 -7.56 16.24
N GLY A 185 -3.92 -6.84 17.35
CA GLY A 185 -4.30 -7.27 18.69
C GLY A 185 -5.42 -6.40 19.26
N PRO A 186 -5.89 -6.69 20.46
CA PRO A 186 -7.02 -5.95 21.08
C PRO A 186 -6.77 -4.44 21.29
N SER A 187 -5.50 -4.05 21.41
CA SER A 187 -5.10 -2.64 21.67
C SER A 187 -4.34 -2.01 20.51
N GLY A 188 -4.44 -2.58 19.31
CA GLY A 188 -3.68 -2.16 18.12
C GLY A 188 -2.63 -3.19 17.69
N TYR A 189 -1.73 -2.78 16.81
CA TYR A 189 -0.72 -3.69 16.30
C TYR A 189 0.34 -4.08 17.31
N VAL A 190 0.72 -5.37 17.27
CA VAL A 190 1.87 -5.92 18.00
C VAL A 190 2.86 -6.47 16.98
N GLN A 191 4.10 -6.00 17.06
CA GLN A 191 5.15 -6.46 16.15
C GLN A 191 5.53 -7.90 16.49
N ALA A 192 5.61 -8.74 15.45
CA ALA A 192 6.12 -10.09 15.57
C ALA A 192 7.61 -10.05 15.93
N PRO A 193 8.09 -10.94 16.84
CA PRO A 193 9.51 -11.02 17.13
C PRO A 193 10.29 -11.44 15.89
N VAL A 194 11.47 -10.85 15.74
CA VAL A 194 12.44 -11.17 14.69
C VAL A 194 13.58 -11.94 15.35
N ASP A 195 13.95 -13.07 14.79
CA ASP A 195 15.09 -13.86 15.30
C ASP A 195 16.45 -13.32 14.81
N ALA A 196 17.55 -13.99 15.23
CA ALA A 196 18.90 -13.58 14.90
C ALA A 196 19.24 -13.67 13.39
N GLU A 197 18.52 -14.51 12.66
CA GLU A 197 18.64 -14.72 11.22
C GLU A 197 17.70 -13.84 10.40
N GLY A 198 16.90 -12.98 11.06
CA GLY A 198 15.95 -12.05 10.44
C GLY A 198 14.59 -12.66 10.09
N TRP A 199 14.28 -13.87 10.58
CA TRP A 199 12.98 -14.46 10.36
C TRP A 199 11.93 -13.91 11.31
N CYS A 200 10.75 -13.65 10.79
CA CYS A 200 9.56 -13.27 11.57
C CYS A 200 8.31 -13.99 11.06
N VAL A 201 7.38 -14.27 11.97
CA VAL A 201 6.17 -15.02 11.66
C VAL A 201 5.14 -14.13 11.00
N SER A 202 4.64 -14.54 9.83
CA SER A 202 3.44 -13.99 9.21
C SER A 202 2.25 -14.93 9.48
N ARG A 203 1.20 -14.40 10.08
CA ARG A 203 -0.06 -15.12 10.24
C ARG A 203 -0.80 -15.27 8.93
N PHE A 204 -0.70 -14.27 8.08
CA PHE A 204 -1.28 -14.28 6.74
C PHE A 204 -0.71 -15.39 5.86
N LEU A 205 0.61 -15.58 5.89
CA LEU A 205 1.27 -16.67 5.18
C LEU A 205 1.15 -18.01 5.89
N GLY A 206 0.97 -18.00 7.22
CA GLY A 206 1.02 -19.20 8.07
C GLY A 206 2.44 -19.77 8.23
N SER A 207 3.46 -18.96 7.96
CA SER A 207 4.88 -19.36 7.98
C SER A 207 5.77 -18.20 8.40
N SER A 208 7.05 -18.49 8.70
CA SER A 208 8.07 -17.45 8.89
C SER A 208 8.58 -16.93 7.55
N CYS A 209 8.90 -15.66 7.50
CA CYS A 209 9.52 -15.06 6.33
C CYS A 209 10.59 -14.04 6.73
N ARG A 210 11.48 -13.73 5.78
CA ARG A 210 12.49 -12.68 5.92
C ARG A 210 12.76 -12.02 4.57
N LEU A 211 13.15 -10.76 4.59
CA LEU A 211 13.53 -10.02 3.39
C LEU A 211 15.06 -9.85 3.37
N LEU A 212 15.68 -10.26 2.27
CA LEU A 212 17.11 -10.16 2.08
C LEU A 212 17.45 -9.16 0.97
N ARG A 213 18.58 -8.47 1.12
CA ARG A 213 19.21 -7.67 0.06
C ARG A 213 20.39 -8.44 -0.50
N ARG A 214 20.40 -8.69 -1.82
CA ARG A 214 21.46 -9.42 -2.50
C ARG A 214 22.17 -8.50 -3.51
N ALA A 215 23.49 -8.41 -3.41
CA ALA A 215 24.31 -7.76 -4.44
C ALA A 215 24.27 -8.59 -5.73
N VAL A 216 24.10 -7.95 -6.87
CA VAL A 216 23.95 -8.66 -8.16
C VAL A 216 24.98 -8.20 -9.20
N HIS A 217 25.23 -6.90 -9.36
CA HIS A 217 26.17 -6.39 -10.35
C HIS A 217 26.72 -5.00 -9.95
N GLY A 218 28.02 -4.91 -9.71
CA GLY A 218 28.65 -3.68 -9.22
C GLY A 218 28.05 -3.25 -7.87
N SER A 219 27.54 -2.03 -7.80
CA SER A 219 26.85 -1.49 -6.63
C SER A 219 25.34 -1.77 -6.61
N ARG A 220 24.83 -2.56 -7.56
CA ARG A 220 23.40 -2.85 -7.67
C ARG A 220 23.02 -4.02 -6.79
N PHE A 221 21.78 -3.99 -6.30
CA PHE A 221 21.20 -5.04 -5.47
C PHE A 221 19.75 -5.30 -5.86
N VAL A 222 19.27 -6.46 -5.46
CA VAL A 222 17.87 -6.89 -5.54
C VAL A 222 17.42 -7.35 -4.17
N TYR A 223 16.11 -7.45 -3.99
CA TYR A 223 15.52 -8.02 -2.78
C TYR A 223 14.96 -9.39 -3.07
N GLU A 224 14.90 -10.21 -2.03
CA GLU A 224 14.33 -11.55 -2.06
C GLU A 224 13.56 -11.79 -0.76
N LEU A 225 12.25 -12.02 -0.88
CA LEU A 225 11.44 -12.47 0.24
C LEU A 225 11.54 -13.99 0.32
N GLU A 226 12.21 -14.49 1.34
CA GLU A 226 12.25 -15.92 1.64
C GLU A 226 11.09 -16.27 2.59
N VAL A 227 10.45 -17.42 2.32
CA VAL A 227 9.38 -17.97 3.16
C VAL A 227 9.79 -19.37 3.57
N ALA A 228 9.73 -19.66 4.86
CA ALA A 228 10.05 -20.98 5.38
C ALA A 228 9.05 -22.03 4.87
N PRO A 229 9.51 -23.27 4.60
CA PRO A 229 8.69 -24.35 4.10
C PRO A 229 7.59 -24.78 5.08
#